data_892b8b4dbcec9704d14386c3eb07f27b
#
_entry.id   892b8b4dbcec9704d14386c3eb07f27b
#
_cell.length_a   1.000
_cell.length_b   1.000
_cell.length_c   1.000
_cell.angle_alpha   90.00
_cell.angle_beta   90.00
_cell.angle_gamma   90.00
#
_symmetry.space_group_name_H-M   'P 1'
#
loop_
_entity.id
_entity.type
_entity.pdbx_description
1 polymer ?
#
loop_
_entity_poly.entity_id
_entity_poly.type
_entity_poly.pdbx_seq_one_letter_code
_entity_poly.pdbx_strand_id
1 'polypeptide(L)'
;MNEHDRPHAFEWTGPGGPFTLLVGEHTFAPTHTSREVAESLKVGPGDRVIDVGCGSGVLSFVAARMGAAEVHGTEINPEGVEFARRNAERLGMESIVHIHHGSLFEPLDGLQADVVIGDVSGIPDEIAALSGWFPGGYSGGPTGAEVPMAMLEQAADHLAPGGRLYLPTASIQDEGAVLRTARRIFGDGRMRQLRERLLPLPGKIAESNVVRRLRDSGVVDLIRRGSRQLWRLRVWEVEAPR
;
A
#
# COMPACT_ATOMS: atom_id res chain seq x y z
N MET A 1 -19.05 16.90 -18.61
CA MET A 1 -17.76 16.36 -18.15
C MET A 1 -16.83 17.55 -18.10
N ASN A 2 -16.55 18.05 -16.88
CA ASN A 2 -15.68 19.23 -16.69
C ASN A 2 -14.25 18.86 -17.11
N GLU A 3 -13.46 19.84 -17.55
CA GLU A 3 -12.04 19.58 -17.94
C GLU A 3 -11.20 18.99 -16.78
N HIS A 4 -11.66 19.07 -15.54
CA HIS A 4 -11.03 18.55 -14.34
C HIS A 4 -11.31 17.06 -14.09
N ASP A 5 -12.33 16.48 -14.76
CA ASP A 5 -12.71 15.05 -14.61
C ASP A 5 -11.91 14.10 -15.55
N ARG A 6 -10.81 14.56 -16.15
CA ARG A 6 -10.08 13.73 -17.10
C ARG A 6 -9.01 12.90 -16.41
N PRO A 7 -9.06 11.55 -16.56
CA PRO A 7 -8.00 10.71 -16.05
C PRO A 7 -6.67 11.07 -16.68
N HIS A 8 -5.61 11.01 -15.91
CA HIS A 8 -4.25 11.16 -16.46
C HIS A 8 -3.58 9.80 -16.67
N ALA A 9 -2.67 9.73 -17.64
CA ALA A 9 -1.87 8.53 -17.86
C ALA A 9 -0.68 8.52 -16.91
N PHE A 10 -0.45 7.40 -16.23
CA PHE A 10 0.71 7.15 -15.40
C PHE A 10 1.54 6.02 -16.01
N GLU A 11 2.80 6.27 -16.32
CA GLU A 11 3.72 5.25 -16.83
C GLU A 11 4.43 4.53 -15.69
N TRP A 12 4.18 3.23 -15.56
CA TRP A 12 4.90 2.37 -14.67
C TRP A 12 6.10 1.73 -15.37
N THR A 13 7.30 1.99 -14.84
CA THR A 13 8.57 1.46 -15.36
C THR A 13 9.30 0.55 -14.36
N GLY A 14 8.61 0.19 -13.25
CA GLY A 14 9.12 -0.74 -12.23
C GLY A 14 9.01 -2.22 -12.63
N PRO A 15 9.18 -3.13 -11.67
CA PRO A 15 9.00 -4.58 -11.90
C PRO A 15 7.66 -4.89 -12.58
N GLY A 16 7.64 -5.92 -13.43
CA GLY A 16 6.47 -6.27 -14.23
C GLY A 16 6.11 -5.29 -15.35
N GLY A 17 6.79 -4.13 -15.44
CA GLY A 17 6.56 -3.13 -16.48
C GLY A 17 7.37 -3.35 -17.75
N PRO A 18 7.35 -2.39 -18.70
CA PRO A 18 6.55 -1.16 -18.63
C PRO A 18 5.05 -1.39 -18.91
N PHE A 19 4.21 -0.52 -18.36
CA PHE A 19 2.79 -0.40 -18.72
C PHE A 19 2.23 0.97 -18.29
N THR A 20 1.13 1.38 -18.94
CA THR A 20 0.47 2.67 -18.66
C THR A 20 -0.86 2.43 -17.95
N LEU A 21 -1.08 3.12 -16.83
CA LEU A 21 -2.32 3.14 -16.09
C LEU A 21 -3.09 4.43 -16.36
N LEU A 22 -4.41 4.35 -16.29
CA LEU A 22 -5.28 5.50 -16.12
C LEU A 22 -5.48 5.71 -14.62
N VAL A 23 -5.31 6.95 -14.17
CA VAL A 23 -5.51 7.35 -12.78
C VAL A 23 -6.53 8.48 -12.76
N GLY A 24 -7.60 8.32 -12.00
CA GLY A 24 -8.65 9.33 -11.82
C GLY A 24 -8.20 10.45 -10.88
N GLU A 25 -8.98 11.51 -10.81
CA GLU A 25 -8.68 12.68 -9.99
C GLU A 25 -8.63 12.35 -8.50
N HIS A 26 -9.53 11.46 -8.04
CA HIS A 26 -9.61 11.02 -6.64
C HIS A 26 -9.01 9.63 -6.40
N THR A 27 -8.33 9.08 -7.41
CA THR A 27 -7.66 7.79 -7.32
C THR A 27 -6.21 7.98 -6.89
N PHE A 28 -5.74 7.16 -5.96
CA PHE A 28 -4.34 7.19 -5.53
C PHE A 28 -3.40 6.74 -6.66
N ALA A 29 -2.47 7.60 -7.03
CA ALA A 29 -1.45 7.28 -8.03
C ALA A 29 -0.30 6.47 -7.40
N PRO A 30 0.34 5.56 -8.16
CA PRO A 30 1.50 4.82 -7.66
C PRO A 30 2.63 5.73 -7.19
N THR A 31 3.27 5.38 -6.07
CA THR A 31 4.30 6.19 -5.41
C THR A 31 5.63 5.46 -5.31
N HIS A 32 6.57 6.10 -4.59
CA HIS A 32 7.81 5.44 -4.17
C HIS A 32 7.55 4.20 -3.31
N THR A 33 6.51 4.20 -2.46
CA THR A 33 6.14 3.03 -1.66
C THR A 33 5.77 1.86 -2.55
N SER A 34 4.86 2.08 -3.51
CA SER A 34 4.45 1.04 -4.47
C SER A 34 5.66 0.47 -5.23
N ARG A 35 6.65 1.30 -5.57
CA ARG A 35 7.88 0.83 -6.22
C ARG A 35 8.71 -0.05 -5.29
N GLU A 36 8.95 0.38 -4.04
CA GLU A 36 9.74 -0.41 -3.08
C GLU A 36 9.05 -1.73 -2.74
N VAL A 37 7.70 -1.74 -2.65
CA VAL A 37 6.92 -2.97 -2.48
C VAL A 37 7.10 -3.87 -3.71
N ALA A 38 6.87 -3.36 -4.92
CA ALA A 38 7.01 -4.12 -6.16
C ALA A 38 8.40 -4.76 -6.31
N GLU A 39 9.47 -4.03 -5.97
CA GLU A 39 10.84 -4.53 -5.98
C GLU A 39 11.14 -5.56 -4.88
N SER A 40 10.25 -5.68 -3.90
CA SER A 40 10.34 -6.66 -2.81
C SER A 40 9.54 -7.93 -3.09
N LEU A 41 8.51 -7.84 -3.95
CA LEU A 41 7.59 -8.94 -4.22
C LEU A 41 8.32 -10.17 -4.78
N LYS A 42 7.87 -11.32 -4.32
CA LYS A 42 8.19 -12.62 -4.89
C LYS A 42 6.85 -13.32 -5.13
N VAL A 43 6.47 -13.41 -6.38
CA VAL A 43 5.28 -14.10 -6.85
C VAL A 43 5.71 -15.16 -7.83
N GLY A 44 5.27 -16.38 -7.62
CA GLY A 44 5.59 -17.53 -8.46
C GLY A 44 4.41 -17.99 -9.32
N PRO A 45 4.68 -18.82 -10.32
CA PRO A 45 3.63 -19.49 -11.09
C PRO A 45 2.71 -20.28 -10.15
N GLY A 46 1.40 -20.04 -10.26
CA GLY A 46 0.39 -20.68 -9.43
C GLY A 46 0.03 -19.97 -8.15
N ASP A 47 0.78 -18.95 -7.71
CA ASP A 47 0.42 -18.17 -6.52
C ASP A 47 -0.91 -17.44 -6.73
N ARG A 48 -1.77 -17.49 -5.71
CA ARG A 48 -2.90 -16.59 -5.55
C ARG A 48 -2.44 -15.36 -4.75
N VAL A 49 -2.83 -14.18 -5.21
CA VAL A 49 -2.41 -12.91 -4.60
C VAL A 49 -3.63 -12.11 -4.16
N ILE A 50 -3.58 -11.53 -2.98
CA ILE A 50 -4.51 -10.47 -2.54
C ILE A 50 -3.73 -9.15 -2.48
N ASP A 51 -4.24 -8.10 -3.14
CA ASP A 51 -3.70 -6.73 -3.12
C ASP A 51 -4.70 -5.83 -2.39
N VAL A 52 -4.41 -5.52 -1.13
CA VAL A 52 -5.31 -4.77 -0.24
C VAL A 52 -5.13 -3.28 -0.44
N GLY A 53 -6.22 -2.56 -0.79
CA GLY A 53 -6.15 -1.14 -1.12
C GLY A 53 -5.44 -0.91 -2.45
N CYS A 54 -5.83 -1.63 -3.48
CA CYS A 54 -5.10 -1.70 -4.75
C CYS A 54 -5.04 -0.36 -5.53
N GLY A 55 -5.85 0.63 -5.17
CA GLY A 55 -5.90 1.93 -5.85
C GLY A 55 -6.17 1.78 -7.35
N SER A 56 -5.26 2.27 -8.19
CA SER A 56 -5.32 2.12 -9.66
C SER A 56 -4.92 0.73 -10.17
N GLY A 57 -4.56 -0.21 -9.28
CA GLY A 57 -4.24 -1.61 -9.60
C GLY A 57 -2.77 -1.91 -9.85
N VAL A 58 -1.84 -0.97 -9.62
CA VAL A 58 -0.43 -1.13 -10.02
C VAL A 58 0.20 -2.42 -9.50
N LEU A 59 0.06 -2.72 -8.19
CA LEU A 59 0.68 -3.90 -7.58
C LEU A 59 -0.04 -5.19 -7.98
N SER A 60 -1.35 -5.13 -8.20
CA SER A 60 -2.11 -6.23 -8.79
C SER A 60 -1.57 -6.63 -10.17
N PHE A 61 -1.30 -5.66 -11.05
CA PHE A 61 -0.75 -5.93 -12.39
C PHE A 61 0.71 -6.37 -12.36
N VAL A 62 1.49 -5.84 -11.42
CA VAL A 62 2.86 -6.33 -11.16
C VAL A 62 2.83 -7.80 -10.77
N ALA A 63 1.96 -8.20 -9.84
CA ALA A 63 1.81 -9.58 -9.39
C ALA A 63 1.38 -10.51 -10.54
N ALA A 64 0.39 -10.09 -11.34
CA ALA A 64 -0.06 -10.83 -12.53
C ALA A 64 1.09 -11.04 -13.53
N ARG A 65 1.88 -10.00 -13.81
CA ARG A 65 3.05 -10.10 -14.71
C ARG A 65 4.23 -10.88 -14.15
N MET A 66 4.32 -11.04 -12.84
CA MET A 66 5.28 -11.93 -12.20
C MET A 66 4.87 -13.41 -12.29
N GLY A 67 3.63 -13.69 -12.69
CA GLY A 67 3.16 -15.05 -12.91
C GLY A 67 2.12 -15.54 -11.93
N ALA A 68 1.48 -14.67 -11.16
CA ALA A 68 0.33 -15.04 -10.34
C ALA A 68 -0.73 -15.77 -11.19
N ALA A 69 -1.31 -16.84 -10.65
CA ALA A 69 -2.42 -17.52 -11.30
C ALA A 69 -3.72 -16.72 -11.19
N GLU A 70 -3.88 -16.02 -10.07
CA GLU A 70 -5.07 -15.22 -9.76
C GLU A 70 -4.68 -14.06 -8.81
N VAL A 71 -5.24 -12.88 -9.04
CA VAL A 71 -5.02 -11.70 -8.21
C VAL A 71 -6.36 -11.08 -7.84
N HIS A 72 -6.60 -10.88 -6.53
CA HIS A 72 -7.78 -10.21 -6.01
C HIS A 72 -7.36 -8.86 -5.41
N GLY A 73 -7.67 -7.77 -6.10
CA GLY A 73 -7.49 -6.42 -5.59
C GLY A 73 -8.74 -5.96 -4.83
N THR A 74 -8.59 -5.40 -3.64
CA THR A 74 -9.68 -4.73 -2.92
C THR A 74 -9.45 -3.24 -2.87
N GLU A 75 -10.49 -2.43 -3.04
CA GLU A 75 -10.39 -0.97 -2.98
C GLU A 75 -11.70 -0.38 -2.43
N ILE A 76 -11.58 0.54 -1.47
CA ILE A 76 -12.73 1.19 -0.82
C ILE A 76 -13.25 2.38 -1.64
N ASN A 77 -12.38 3.05 -2.40
CA ASN A 77 -12.77 4.17 -3.24
C ASN A 77 -13.44 3.68 -4.53
N PRO A 78 -14.73 3.99 -4.78
CA PRO A 78 -15.42 3.55 -5.99
C PRO A 78 -14.74 3.99 -7.30
N GLU A 79 -14.14 5.19 -7.32
CA GLU A 79 -13.37 5.67 -8.47
C GLU A 79 -12.11 4.82 -8.68
N GLY A 80 -11.40 4.46 -7.60
CA GLY A 80 -10.24 3.55 -7.66
C GLY A 80 -10.62 2.20 -8.25
N VAL A 81 -11.74 1.62 -7.79
CA VAL A 81 -12.29 0.36 -8.34
C VAL A 81 -12.56 0.46 -9.83
N GLU A 82 -13.20 1.55 -10.29
CA GLU A 82 -13.49 1.77 -11.70
C GLU A 82 -12.19 1.82 -12.52
N PHE A 83 -11.22 2.62 -12.09
CA PHE A 83 -9.95 2.75 -12.82
C PHE A 83 -9.13 1.46 -12.78
N ALA A 84 -9.08 0.75 -11.68
CA ALA A 84 -8.40 -0.55 -11.61
C ALA A 84 -8.99 -1.57 -12.58
N ARG A 85 -10.32 -1.67 -12.68
CA ARG A 85 -11.00 -2.54 -13.66
C ARG A 85 -10.72 -2.13 -15.09
N ARG A 86 -10.83 -0.85 -15.41
CA ARG A 86 -10.50 -0.32 -16.75
C ARG A 86 -9.03 -0.57 -17.12
N ASN A 87 -8.13 -0.47 -16.16
CA ASN A 87 -6.72 -0.78 -16.38
C ASN A 87 -6.50 -2.28 -16.61
N ALA A 88 -7.20 -3.15 -15.88
CA ALA A 88 -7.15 -4.60 -16.11
C ALA A 88 -7.57 -4.96 -17.55
N GLU A 89 -8.71 -4.43 -18.02
CA GLU A 89 -9.19 -4.60 -19.41
C GLU A 89 -8.17 -4.06 -20.43
N ARG A 90 -7.65 -2.84 -20.22
CA ARG A 90 -6.67 -2.24 -21.12
C ARG A 90 -5.36 -3.00 -21.23
N LEU A 91 -4.98 -3.69 -20.17
CA LEU A 91 -3.77 -4.52 -20.10
C LEU A 91 -4.02 -5.98 -20.53
N GLY A 92 -5.29 -6.36 -20.80
CA GLY A 92 -5.68 -7.74 -21.13
C GLY A 92 -5.49 -8.70 -19.96
N MET A 93 -5.72 -8.23 -18.72
CA MET A 93 -5.50 -8.99 -17.48
C MET A 93 -6.79 -9.29 -16.71
N GLU A 94 -7.97 -8.96 -17.25
CA GLU A 94 -9.27 -9.12 -16.59
C GLU A 94 -9.61 -10.59 -16.27
N SER A 95 -8.97 -11.53 -16.91
CA SER A 95 -9.13 -12.97 -16.61
C SER A 95 -8.30 -13.44 -15.42
N ILE A 96 -7.32 -12.63 -14.97
CA ILE A 96 -6.40 -12.97 -13.87
C ILE A 96 -6.60 -12.02 -12.69
N VAL A 97 -6.87 -10.73 -12.97
CA VAL A 97 -6.98 -9.67 -11.96
C VAL A 97 -8.45 -9.32 -11.74
N HIS A 98 -8.94 -9.62 -10.54
CA HIS A 98 -10.31 -9.39 -10.11
C HIS A 98 -10.38 -8.26 -9.08
N ILE A 99 -11.08 -7.18 -9.40
CA ILE A 99 -11.14 -5.99 -8.53
C ILE A 99 -12.48 -5.93 -7.81
N HIS A 100 -12.42 -5.86 -6.49
CA HIS A 100 -13.55 -5.89 -5.56
C HIS A 100 -13.70 -4.54 -4.86
N HIS A 101 -14.93 -4.03 -4.78
CA HIS A 101 -15.25 -2.85 -4.00
C HIS A 101 -15.54 -3.25 -2.55
N GLY A 102 -14.79 -2.71 -1.61
CA GLY A 102 -14.98 -2.94 -0.18
C GLY A 102 -13.76 -2.56 0.65
N SER A 103 -13.91 -2.61 1.96
CA SER A 103 -12.87 -2.26 2.92
C SER A 103 -12.00 -3.46 3.25
N LEU A 104 -10.68 -3.30 3.09
CA LEU A 104 -9.69 -4.31 3.44
C LEU A 104 -10.03 -5.68 2.82
N PHE A 105 -10.28 -6.71 3.65
CA PHE A 105 -10.61 -8.06 3.17
C PHE A 105 -12.11 -8.36 3.12
N GLU A 106 -12.97 -7.42 3.52
CA GLU A 106 -14.42 -7.61 3.61
C GLU A 106 -15.06 -8.30 2.37
N PRO A 107 -14.70 -7.94 1.10
CA PRO A 107 -15.30 -8.60 -0.06
C PRO A 107 -14.69 -9.96 -0.41
N LEU A 108 -13.75 -10.48 0.37
CA LEU A 108 -12.97 -11.69 0.09
C LEU A 108 -13.22 -12.80 1.13
N ASP A 109 -14.44 -12.90 1.68
CA ASP A 109 -14.77 -13.87 2.73
C ASP A 109 -14.35 -15.31 2.33
N GLY A 110 -13.58 -15.95 3.23
CA GLY A 110 -13.08 -17.33 3.03
C GLY A 110 -11.96 -17.48 2.00
N LEU A 111 -11.52 -16.42 1.32
CA LEU A 111 -10.42 -16.48 0.36
C LEU A 111 -9.07 -16.48 1.09
N GLN A 112 -8.21 -17.45 0.79
CA GLN A 112 -6.82 -17.49 1.22
C GLN A 112 -5.87 -17.34 0.04
N ALA A 113 -4.73 -16.67 0.26
CA ALA A 113 -3.72 -16.38 -0.75
C ALA A 113 -2.32 -16.77 -0.29
N ASP A 114 -1.46 -17.11 -1.25
CA ASP A 114 -0.05 -17.38 -1.03
C ASP A 114 0.74 -16.08 -0.77
N VAL A 115 0.25 -14.98 -1.33
CA VAL A 115 0.84 -13.65 -1.19
C VAL A 115 -0.24 -12.61 -0.88
N VAL A 116 -0.03 -11.83 0.17
CA VAL A 116 -0.82 -10.63 0.47
C VAL A 116 0.06 -9.40 0.31
N ILE A 117 -0.41 -8.41 -0.42
CA ILE A 117 0.22 -7.10 -0.57
C ILE A 117 -0.57 -6.12 0.30
N GLY A 118 0.07 -5.55 1.30
CA GLY A 118 -0.56 -4.65 2.27
C GLY A 118 -0.11 -3.19 2.13
N ASP A 119 -0.06 -2.65 0.88
CA ASP A 119 0.29 -1.24 0.63
C ASP A 119 -0.92 -0.32 0.86
N VAL A 120 -1.49 -0.41 2.07
CA VAL A 120 -2.64 0.40 2.48
C VAL A 120 -2.21 1.79 2.97
N SER A 121 -3.17 2.72 3.06
CA SER A 121 -2.92 4.07 3.58
C SER A 121 -2.31 4.04 4.98
N GLY A 122 -1.12 4.63 5.11
CA GLY A 122 -0.34 4.68 6.35
C GLY A 122 0.12 6.10 6.72
N ILE A 123 -0.60 7.14 6.29
CA ILE A 123 -0.25 8.54 6.58
C ILE A 123 -1.27 9.12 7.56
N PRO A 124 -0.84 9.81 8.63
CA PRO A 124 -1.73 10.48 9.57
C PRO A 124 -2.69 11.45 8.88
N ASP A 125 -3.96 11.50 9.32
CA ASP A 125 -5.03 12.33 8.74
C ASP A 125 -4.60 13.78 8.55
N GLU A 126 -3.96 14.38 9.56
CA GLU A 126 -3.53 15.78 9.51
C GLU A 126 -2.38 15.99 8.50
N ILE A 127 -1.48 15.03 8.31
CA ILE A 127 -0.44 15.09 7.28
C ILE A 127 -1.07 14.90 5.90
N ALA A 128 -2.01 13.98 5.76
CA ALA A 128 -2.74 13.75 4.52
C ALA A 128 -3.48 15.03 4.06
N ALA A 129 -4.17 15.71 4.98
CA ALA A 129 -4.86 16.98 4.72
C ALA A 129 -3.89 18.10 4.28
N LEU A 130 -2.70 18.17 4.88
CA LEU A 130 -1.69 19.17 4.52
C LEU A 130 -1.00 18.91 3.20
N SER A 131 -0.80 17.64 2.86
CA SER A 131 -0.01 17.21 1.71
C SER A 131 -0.83 17.15 0.42
N GLY A 132 -2.13 16.87 0.53
CA GLY A 132 -2.98 16.54 -0.61
C GLY A 132 -2.62 15.20 -1.27
N TRP A 133 -1.89 14.31 -0.57
CA TRP A 133 -1.46 13.02 -1.12
C TRP A 133 -2.60 12.01 -1.32
N PHE A 134 -3.71 12.23 -0.62
CA PHE A 134 -4.90 11.36 -0.70
C PHE A 134 -6.11 12.16 -1.21
N PRO A 135 -6.21 12.37 -2.53
CA PRO A 135 -7.27 13.20 -3.09
C PRO A 135 -8.68 12.66 -2.81
N GLY A 136 -8.82 11.34 -2.62
CA GLY A 136 -10.08 10.68 -2.21
C GLY A 136 -10.40 10.77 -0.72
N GLY A 137 -9.50 11.33 0.12
CA GLY A 137 -9.72 11.47 1.56
C GLY A 137 -9.49 10.21 2.39
N TYR A 138 -9.01 9.12 1.81
CA TYR A 138 -8.77 7.85 2.50
C TYR A 138 -7.35 7.79 3.07
N SER A 139 -7.13 8.40 4.22
CA SER A 139 -5.84 8.40 4.94
C SER A 139 -5.69 7.21 5.89
N GLY A 140 -4.57 7.14 6.61
CA GLY A 140 -4.25 6.01 7.50
C GLY A 140 -4.86 6.08 8.90
N GLY A 141 -5.66 7.13 9.20
CA GLY A 141 -6.21 7.41 10.52
C GLY A 141 -5.36 8.44 11.30
N PRO A 142 -5.74 8.76 12.56
CA PRO A 142 -5.11 9.82 13.37
C PRO A 142 -3.58 9.71 13.50
N THR A 143 -3.05 8.50 13.61
CA THR A 143 -1.61 8.25 13.73
C THR A 143 -0.99 7.64 12.48
N GLY A 144 -1.82 7.32 11.46
CA GLY A 144 -1.41 6.59 10.26
C GLY A 144 -1.19 5.08 10.50
N ALA A 145 -1.41 4.59 11.71
CA ALA A 145 -1.27 3.17 12.04
C ALA A 145 -2.59 2.42 12.01
N GLU A 146 -3.72 3.11 12.07
CA GLU A 146 -5.05 2.51 12.27
C GLU A 146 -5.44 1.58 11.13
N VAL A 147 -5.29 2.04 9.90
CA VAL A 147 -5.61 1.22 8.71
C VAL A 147 -4.64 0.05 8.55
N PRO A 148 -3.30 0.22 8.63
CA PRO A 148 -2.37 -0.90 8.63
C PRO A 148 -2.61 -1.93 9.74
N MET A 149 -2.94 -1.47 10.96
CA MET A 149 -3.26 -2.38 12.07
C MET A 149 -4.55 -3.17 11.81
N ALA A 150 -5.61 -2.51 11.33
CA ALA A 150 -6.87 -3.18 10.98
C ALA A 150 -6.68 -4.19 9.85
N MET A 151 -5.81 -3.88 8.86
CA MET A 151 -5.41 -4.80 7.81
C MET A 151 -4.67 -6.03 8.39
N LEU A 152 -3.72 -5.82 9.29
CA LEU A 152 -2.96 -6.91 9.91
C LEU A 152 -3.84 -7.86 10.73
N GLU A 153 -4.85 -7.33 11.47
CA GLU A 153 -5.80 -8.15 12.25
C GLU A 153 -6.58 -9.15 11.39
N GLN A 154 -6.84 -8.80 10.13
CA GLN A 154 -7.58 -9.64 9.20
C GLN A 154 -6.65 -10.51 8.32
N ALA A 155 -5.44 -10.05 8.03
CA ALA A 155 -4.52 -10.69 7.09
C ALA A 155 -4.18 -12.14 7.45
N ALA A 156 -4.16 -12.50 8.74
CA ALA A 156 -3.82 -13.84 9.18
C ALA A 156 -4.82 -14.90 8.68
N ASP A 157 -6.11 -14.55 8.60
CA ASP A 157 -7.17 -15.45 8.15
C ASP A 157 -7.17 -15.62 6.62
N HIS A 158 -6.57 -14.66 5.91
CA HIS A 158 -6.49 -14.62 4.46
C HIS A 158 -5.13 -15.08 3.88
N LEU A 159 -4.20 -15.52 4.73
CA LEU A 159 -2.95 -16.12 4.30
C LEU A 159 -3.05 -17.65 4.31
N ALA A 160 -2.68 -18.28 3.22
CA ALA A 160 -2.47 -19.72 3.18
C ALA A 160 -1.32 -20.13 4.13
N PRO A 161 -1.28 -21.39 4.62
CA PRO A 161 -0.17 -21.87 5.42
C PRO A 161 1.19 -21.67 4.72
N GLY A 162 2.11 -20.93 5.36
CA GLY A 162 3.39 -20.55 4.75
C GLY A 162 3.33 -19.41 3.73
N GLY A 163 2.17 -18.79 3.58
CA GLY A 163 2.00 -17.58 2.76
C GLY A 163 2.75 -16.38 3.30
N ARG A 164 2.86 -15.33 2.50
CA ARG A 164 3.68 -14.14 2.79
C ARG A 164 2.87 -12.87 2.66
N LEU A 165 3.01 -11.98 3.64
CA LEU A 165 2.50 -10.62 3.59
C LEU A 165 3.68 -9.66 3.33
N TYR A 166 3.53 -8.77 2.35
CA TYR A 166 4.43 -7.64 2.12
C TYR A 166 3.83 -6.39 2.75
N LEU A 167 4.48 -5.90 3.81
CA LEU A 167 4.01 -4.80 4.64
C LEU A 167 4.95 -3.60 4.53
N PRO A 168 4.58 -2.51 3.86
CA PRO A 168 5.31 -1.26 3.97
C PRO A 168 4.99 -0.57 5.30
N THR A 169 6.01 0.06 5.90
CA THR A 169 5.87 0.93 7.08
C THR A 169 6.68 2.20 6.89
N ALA A 170 6.26 3.27 7.55
CA ALA A 170 6.89 4.57 7.40
C ALA A 170 7.12 5.28 8.74
N SER A 171 8.25 5.96 8.90
CA SER A 171 8.52 6.72 10.13
C SER A 171 7.73 8.05 10.23
N ILE A 172 6.84 8.31 9.26
CA ILE A 172 5.83 9.39 9.31
C ILE A 172 4.46 8.92 9.79
N GLN A 173 4.37 7.70 10.32
CA GLN A 173 3.24 7.10 11.02
C GLN A 173 3.71 6.53 12.35
N ASP A 174 2.79 6.10 13.25
CA ASP A 174 3.19 5.27 14.39
C ASP A 174 3.64 3.87 13.92
N GLU A 175 4.83 3.85 13.32
CA GLU A 175 5.46 2.62 12.83
C GLU A 175 5.60 1.59 13.96
N GLY A 176 5.85 2.07 15.18
CA GLY A 176 5.98 1.20 16.36
C GLY A 176 4.70 0.42 16.66
N ALA A 177 3.53 1.06 16.56
CA ALA A 177 2.24 0.39 16.75
C ALA A 177 2.00 -0.66 15.67
N VAL A 178 2.24 -0.34 14.40
CA VAL A 178 2.11 -1.29 13.28
C VAL A 178 3.00 -2.52 13.49
N LEU A 179 4.29 -2.31 13.80
CA LEU A 179 5.23 -3.41 13.99
C LEU A 179 4.93 -4.25 15.24
N ARG A 180 4.45 -3.65 16.34
CA ARG A 180 3.99 -4.41 17.51
C ARG A 180 2.78 -5.28 17.18
N THR A 181 1.82 -4.75 16.41
CA THR A 181 0.65 -5.51 15.95
C THR A 181 1.05 -6.68 15.06
N ALA A 182 1.93 -6.46 14.08
CA ALA A 182 2.43 -7.54 13.23
C ALA A 182 3.14 -8.65 14.03
N ARG A 183 4.01 -8.28 14.99
CA ARG A 183 4.68 -9.25 15.87
C ARG A 183 3.73 -10.03 16.75
N ARG A 184 2.69 -9.38 17.28
CA ARG A 184 1.68 -10.03 18.11
C ARG A 184 0.90 -11.08 17.34
N ILE A 185 0.55 -10.80 16.08
CA ILE A 185 -0.26 -11.69 15.22
C ILE A 185 0.58 -12.82 14.64
N PHE A 186 1.74 -12.51 14.07
CA PHE A 186 2.55 -13.46 13.31
C PHE A 186 3.74 -14.03 14.10
N GLY A 187 4.20 -13.37 15.15
CA GLY A 187 5.39 -13.72 15.93
C GLY A 187 6.67 -13.02 15.48
N ASP A 188 7.55 -12.72 16.42
CA ASP A 188 8.80 -11.95 16.17
C ASP A 188 9.71 -12.58 15.12
N GLY A 189 9.84 -13.91 15.11
CA GLY A 189 10.73 -14.63 14.22
C GLY A 189 10.26 -14.74 12.77
N ARG A 190 9.07 -14.21 12.44
CA ARG A 190 8.45 -14.33 11.12
C ARG A 190 8.50 -13.05 10.30
N MET A 191 9.12 -12.01 10.83
CA MET A 191 9.25 -10.72 10.17
C MET A 191 10.68 -10.50 9.70
N ARG A 192 10.85 -10.20 8.42
CA ARG A 192 12.13 -9.89 7.80
C ARG A 192 12.06 -8.56 7.06
N GLN A 193 12.90 -7.60 7.44
CA GLN A 193 13.04 -6.36 6.68
C GLN A 193 13.74 -6.67 5.35
N LEU A 194 13.08 -6.31 4.25
CA LEU A 194 13.61 -6.50 2.90
C LEU A 194 14.31 -5.26 2.39
N ARG A 195 13.71 -4.09 2.64
CA ARG A 195 14.18 -2.82 2.09
C ARG A 195 14.05 -1.70 3.12
N GLU A 196 14.89 -0.69 2.95
CA GLU A 196 14.80 0.59 3.65
C GLU A 196 15.20 1.72 2.71
N ARG A 197 14.43 2.79 2.71
CA ARG A 197 14.71 3.99 1.91
C ARG A 197 14.43 5.25 2.71
N LEU A 198 15.31 6.24 2.57
CA LEU A 198 15.09 7.57 3.12
C LEU A 198 14.52 8.47 2.03
N LEU A 199 13.38 9.08 2.31
CA LEU A 199 12.66 9.94 1.39
C LEU A 199 12.54 11.36 1.97
N PRO A 200 12.68 12.41 1.16
CA PRO A 200 12.54 13.76 1.65
C PRO A 200 11.07 14.06 1.98
N LEU A 201 10.84 14.68 3.15
CA LEU A 201 9.54 15.27 3.46
C LEU A 201 9.56 16.73 2.95
N PRO A 202 8.57 17.16 2.14
CA PRO A 202 8.51 18.53 1.66
C PRO A 202 8.59 19.54 2.82
N GLY A 203 9.40 20.58 2.67
CA GLY A 203 9.67 21.54 3.75
C GLY A 203 8.41 22.15 4.36
N LYS A 204 7.42 22.51 3.53
CA LYS A 204 6.11 23.02 3.98
C LYS A 204 5.41 22.06 4.96
N ILE A 205 5.54 20.75 4.75
CA ILE A 205 4.97 19.73 5.63
C ILE A 205 5.87 19.55 6.86
N ALA A 206 7.16 19.36 6.64
CA ALA A 206 8.14 19.06 7.68
C ALA A 206 8.23 20.16 8.78
N GLU A 207 8.02 21.43 8.41
CA GLU A 207 8.05 22.58 9.28
C GLU A 207 6.70 22.96 9.90
N SER A 208 5.65 22.22 9.55
CA SER A 208 4.29 22.48 10.04
C SER A 208 4.16 22.19 11.54
N ASN A 209 3.20 22.88 12.17
CA ASN A 209 2.84 22.61 13.57
C ASN A 209 2.30 21.19 13.75
N VAL A 210 1.66 20.63 12.73
CA VAL A 210 1.17 19.24 12.72
C VAL A 210 2.31 18.26 12.91
N VAL A 211 3.33 18.33 12.04
CA VAL A 211 4.49 17.41 12.13
C VAL A 211 5.24 17.62 13.45
N ARG A 212 5.34 18.86 13.94
CA ARG A 212 5.95 19.11 15.26
C ARG A 212 5.20 18.38 16.38
N ARG A 213 3.87 18.53 16.47
CA ARG A 213 3.06 17.83 17.49
C ARG A 213 3.18 16.31 17.38
N LEU A 214 3.11 15.77 16.17
CA LEU A 214 3.21 14.32 15.94
C LEU A 214 4.60 13.77 16.30
N ARG A 215 5.66 14.57 16.14
CA ARG A 215 7.01 14.23 16.63
C ARG A 215 7.09 14.28 18.16
N ASP A 216 6.54 15.31 18.77
CA ASP A 216 6.55 15.48 20.23
C ASP A 216 5.75 14.35 20.93
N SER A 217 4.71 13.82 20.26
CA SER A 217 3.96 12.64 20.73
C SER A 217 4.60 11.29 20.36
N GLY A 218 5.71 11.27 19.61
CA GLY A 218 6.39 10.05 19.20
C GLY A 218 5.76 9.29 18.04
N VAL A 219 4.74 9.86 17.39
CA VAL A 219 4.06 9.26 16.21
C VAL A 219 4.95 9.36 14.97
N VAL A 220 5.65 10.49 14.80
CA VAL A 220 6.49 10.76 13.63
C VAL A 220 7.95 10.83 14.05
N ASP A 221 8.82 10.10 13.34
CA ASP A 221 10.28 10.17 13.48
C ASP A 221 10.91 10.65 12.18
N LEU A 222 11.68 11.75 12.24
CA LEU A 222 12.36 12.34 11.09
C LEU A 222 13.87 12.42 11.32
N ILE A 223 14.59 12.10 10.27
CA ILE A 223 16.06 12.18 10.21
C ILE A 223 16.46 13.48 9.54
N ARG A 224 17.25 14.30 10.21
CA ARG A 224 17.80 15.53 9.61
C ARG A 224 19.09 15.24 8.87
N ARG A 225 19.15 15.65 7.59
CA ARG A 225 20.40 15.66 6.79
C ARG A 225 20.58 17.04 6.14
N GLY A 226 21.48 17.82 6.70
CA GLY A 226 21.65 19.23 6.30
C GLY A 226 20.38 20.04 6.58
N SER A 227 19.83 20.68 5.55
CA SER A 227 18.55 21.41 5.61
C SER A 227 17.32 20.54 5.38
N ARG A 228 17.48 19.25 5.02
CA ARG A 228 16.36 18.36 4.66
C ARG A 228 15.92 17.54 5.85
N GLN A 229 14.60 17.39 5.98
CA GLN A 229 13.97 16.39 6.85
C GLN A 229 13.62 15.18 5.99
N LEU A 230 14.04 14.00 6.43
CA LEU A 230 13.81 12.73 5.75
C LEU A 230 12.98 11.83 6.63
N TRP A 231 12.09 11.07 6.02
CA TRP A 231 11.39 9.97 6.67
C TRP A 231 11.87 8.64 6.10
N ARG A 232 11.69 7.60 6.85
CA ARG A 232 12.16 6.26 6.53
C ARG A 232 10.99 5.40 6.09
N LEU A 233 11.08 4.86 4.89
CA LEU A 233 10.21 3.83 4.37
C LEU A 233 10.89 2.48 4.53
N ARG A 234 10.19 1.47 5.04
CA ARG A 234 10.63 0.08 5.10
C ARG A 234 9.62 -0.83 4.45
N VAL A 235 10.08 -1.91 3.87
CA VAL A 235 9.24 -3.01 3.41
C VAL A 235 9.63 -4.26 4.16
N TRP A 236 8.65 -4.92 4.75
CA TRP A 236 8.78 -6.14 5.52
C TRP A 236 8.12 -7.30 4.77
N GLU A 237 8.73 -8.46 4.84
CA GLU A 237 8.10 -9.74 4.55
C GLU A 237 7.70 -10.38 5.88
N VAL A 238 6.44 -10.76 5.99
CA VAL A 238 5.87 -11.42 7.16
C VAL A 238 5.35 -12.78 6.72
N GLU A 239 5.84 -13.87 7.32
CA GLU A 239 5.44 -15.23 6.99
C GLU A 239 4.27 -15.69 7.87
N ALA A 240 3.24 -16.30 7.25
CA ALA A 240 2.19 -16.97 7.97
C ALA A 240 2.71 -18.22 8.72
N PRO A 241 2.10 -18.64 9.82
CA PRO A 241 2.35 -19.95 10.40
C PRO A 241 2.12 -21.08 9.38
N ARG A 242 2.92 -22.13 9.46
CA ARG A 242 2.73 -23.36 8.67
C ARG A 242 1.59 -24.19 9.22
#